data_1d584ffb8e280f5d9f4fadad1d27e2e8
#
_entry.id   1d584ffb8e280f5d9f4fadad1d27e2e8
#
_cell.length_a   1.000
_cell.length_b   1.000
_cell.length_c   1.000
_cell.angle_alpha   90.00
_cell.angle_beta   90.00
_cell.angle_gamma   90.00
#
_symmetry.space_group_name_H-M   'P 1'
#
loop_
_entity.id
_entity.type
_entity.pdbx_description
1 polymer ?
#
loop_
_entity_poly.entity_id
_entity_poly.type
_entity_poly.pdbx_seq_one_letter_code
_entity_poly.pdbx_strand_id
1 'polypeptide(L)'
;KHFCLEKANRFYFRYLALFEDNSFDRFMEFVRFELRKSNPVYQDEHIRRQSDYYRPEDVDYIVPIHKLNQFLEEHGVPVLKKSANETSVKFQLTDWNYIEEIRELYKADYEIELTY
;
A
#
# COMPACT_ATOMS: atom_id res chain seq x y z
N LYS A 1 -2.64 1.93 19.00
CA LYS A 1 -2.71 2.87 17.90
C LYS A 1 -1.39 3.60 17.68
N HIS A 2 -0.89 4.26 18.74
CA HIS A 2 0.43 4.88 18.66
C HIS A 2 1.52 3.86 18.43
N PHE A 3 1.37 2.71 19.04
CA PHE A 3 2.28 1.61 18.85
C PHE A 3 2.41 1.21 17.38
N CYS A 4 1.30 1.15 16.65
CA CYS A 4 1.32 0.83 15.24
C CYS A 4 2.06 1.90 14.44
N LEU A 5 1.83 3.16 14.76
CA LEU A 5 2.53 4.27 14.11
C LEU A 5 4.02 4.22 14.38
N GLU A 6 4.41 3.99 15.63
CA GLU A 6 5.82 3.93 16.00
C GLU A 6 6.55 2.80 15.28
N LYS A 7 5.96 1.64 15.23
CA LYS A 7 6.58 0.49 14.57
C LYS A 7 6.48 0.60 13.06
N ALA A 8 5.31 0.94 12.58
CA ALA A 8 5.01 0.87 11.17
C ALA A 8 5.67 1.99 10.37
N ASN A 9 5.74 3.17 10.94
CA ASN A 9 6.17 4.37 10.22
C ASN A 9 7.44 5.00 10.76
N ARG A 10 8.21 4.30 11.56
CA ARG A 10 9.41 4.92 12.16
C ARG A 10 10.41 5.41 11.13
N PHE A 11 10.55 4.74 9.99
CA PHE A 11 11.44 5.20 8.93
C PHE A 11 10.87 6.45 8.27
N TYR A 12 9.58 6.47 8.05
CA TYR A 12 8.89 7.63 7.50
C TYR A 12 9.03 8.85 8.41
N PHE A 13 8.81 8.69 9.71
CA PHE A 13 8.97 9.77 10.66
C PHE A 13 10.41 10.28 10.74
N ARG A 14 11.38 9.40 10.68
CA ARG A 14 12.79 9.81 10.60
C ARG A 14 13.06 10.62 9.36
N TYR A 15 12.49 10.20 8.26
CA TYR A 15 12.66 10.89 6.99
C TYR A 15 12.05 12.30 7.05
N LEU A 16 10.83 12.41 7.56
CA LEU A 16 10.16 13.70 7.72
C LEU A 16 10.95 14.65 8.61
N ALA A 17 11.57 14.14 9.66
CA ALA A 17 12.34 14.97 10.60
C ALA A 17 13.52 15.67 9.92
N LEU A 18 14.02 15.11 8.82
CA LEU A 18 15.12 15.74 8.07
C LEU A 18 14.67 16.96 7.27
N PHE A 19 13.40 17.04 6.94
CA PHE A 19 12.88 18.05 6.02
C PHE A 19 11.95 19.08 6.66
N GLU A 20 11.56 18.86 7.89
CA GLU A 20 10.64 19.76 8.62
C GLU A 20 9.34 20.05 7.86
N ASP A 21 8.93 19.10 7.02
CA ASP A 21 7.82 19.27 6.11
C ASP A 21 7.18 17.90 5.89
N ASN A 22 5.86 17.79 6.07
CA ASN A 22 5.11 16.56 5.85
C ASN A 22 4.12 16.70 4.70
N SER A 23 4.48 17.52 3.72
CA SER A 23 3.70 17.64 2.49
C SER A 23 3.68 16.34 1.70
N PHE A 24 2.79 16.27 0.72
CA PHE A 24 2.75 15.11 -0.17
C PHE A 24 4.04 14.96 -0.98
N ASP A 25 4.70 16.08 -1.30
CA ASP A 25 6.00 16.05 -1.98
C ASP A 25 7.03 15.29 -1.17
N ARG A 26 7.09 15.52 0.13
CA ARG A 26 8.00 14.80 1.03
C ARG A 26 7.63 13.33 1.15
N PHE A 27 6.34 13.04 1.18
CA PHE A 27 5.90 11.66 1.17
C PHE A 27 6.37 10.95 -0.10
N MET A 28 6.26 11.58 -1.26
CA MET A 28 6.72 11.00 -2.52
C MET A 28 8.23 10.79 -2.55
N GLU A 29 9.00 11.71 -1.95
CA GLU A 29 10.45 11.50 -1.81
C GLU A 29 10.76 10.27 -0.98
N PHE A 30 10.03 10.07 0.10
CA PHE A 30 10.15 8.87 0.93
C PHE A 30 9.82 7.61 0.12
N VAL A 31 8.73 7.61 -0.60
CA VAL A 31 8.33 6.47 -1.44
C VAL A 31 9.41 6.14 -2.46
N ARG A 32 9.92 7.14 -3.16
CA ARG A 32 10.98 6.94 -4.15
C ARG A 32 12.22 6.36 -3.52
N PHE A 33 12.61 6.88 -2.36
CA PHE A 33 13.79 6.42 -1.64
C PHE A 33 13.65 4.94 -1.27
N GLU A 34 12.51 4.57 -0.67
CA GLU A 34 12.29 3.20 -0.24
C GLU A 34 12.21 2.23 -1.41
N LEU A 35 11.52 2.60 -2.49
CA LEU A 35 11.34 1.71 -3.64
C LEU A 35 12.61 1.55 -4.48
N ARG A 36 13.63 2.38 -4.27
CA ARG A 36 14.94 2.20 -4.91
C ARG A 36 15.75 1.07 -4.31
N LYS A 37 15.43 0.65 -3.10
CA LYS A 37 16.14 -0.46 -2.48
C LYS A 37 15.88 -1.72 -3.29
N SER A 38 16.95 -2.42 -3.65
CA SER A 38 16.86 -3.57 -4.55
C SER A 38 16.16 -4.77 -3.91
N ASN A 39 16.29 -4.92 -2.60
CA ASN A 39 15.62 -6.00 -1.89
C ASN A 39 14.38 -5.47 -1.19
N PRO A 40 13.17 -5.92 -1.59
CA PRO A 40 11.92 -5.44 -1.01
C PRO A 40 11.83 -5.62 0.51
N VAL A 41 12.54 -6.58 1.07
CA VAL A 41 12.54 -6.83 2.53
C VAL A 41 13.02 -5.61 3.31
N TYR A 42 13.88 -4.79 2.71
CA TYR A 42 14.41 -3.59 3.35
C TYR A 42 13.58 -2.35 3.10
N GLN A 43 12.54 -2.44 2.29
CA GLN A 43 11.62 -1.34 2.05
C GLN A 43 10.61 -1.24 3.19
N ASP A 44 10.08 -0.03 3.40
CA ASP A 44 8.99 0.17 4.35
C ASP A 44 7.79 -0.69 3.91
N GLU A 45 7.27 -1.48 4.85
CA GLU A 45 6.21 -2.44 4.53
C GLU A 45 4.88 -1.80 4.14
N HIS A 46 4.68 -0.52 4.48
CA HIS A 46 3.42 0.17 4.17
C HIS A 46 3.36 0.65 2.73
N ILE A 47 4.52 0.80 2.08
CA ILE A 47 4.58 1.26 0.70
C ILE A 47 5.14 0.21 -0.25
N ARG A 48 5.57 -0.93 0.28
CA ARG A 48 6.09 -2.02 -0.55
C ARG A 48 5.02 -2.48 -1.55
N ARG A 49 5.44 -2.79 -2.77
CA ARG A 49 4.51 -3.28 -3.80
C ARG A 49 3.84 -4.56 -3.34
N GLN A 50 2.56 -4.70 -3.63
CA GLN A 50 1.82 -5.92 -3.29
C GLN A 50 2.41 -7.13 -3.98
N SER A 51 2.86 -6.97 -5.21
CA SER A 51 3.52 -8.03 -5.98
C SER A 51 4.79 -8.56 -5.35
N ASP A 52 5.40 -7.79 -4.43
CA ASP A 52 6.62 -8.21 -3.73
C ASP A 52 6.34 -9.01 -2.45
N TYR A 53 5.07 -9.19 -2.07
CA TYR A 53 4.69 -9.95 -0.87
C TYR A 53 4.42 -11.42 -1.13
N TYR A 54 4.24 -11.81 -2.38
CA TYR A 54 3.85 -13.18 -2.70
C TYR A 54 4.30 -13.54 -4.11
N ARG A 55 4.30 -14.84 -4.40
CA ARG A 55 4.45 -15.33 -5.77
C ARG A 55 3.11 -15.89 -6.23
N PRO A 56 2.70 -15.68 -7.49
CA PRO A 56 1.41 -16.16 -8.00
C PRO A 56 1.17 -17.65 -7.74
N GLU A 57 2.21 -18.46 -7.81
CA GLU A 57 2.13 -19.91 -7.58
C GLU A 57 1.89 -20.31 -6.12
N ASP A 58 2.06 -19.36 -5.21
CA ASP A 58 1.90 -19.64 -3.77
C ASP A 58 0.50 -19.33 -3.24
N VAL A 59 -0.38 -18.78 -4.08
CA VAL A 59 -1.73 -18.40 -3.67
C VAL A 59 -2.76 -19.04 -4.57
N ASP A 60 -3.94 -19.31 -4.02
CA ASP A 60 -5.04 -19.91 -4.77
C ASP A 60 -5.94 -18.86 -5.40
N TYR A 61 -6.14 -17.74 -4.72
CA TYR A 61 -7.05 -16.69 -5.16
C TYR A 61 -6.43 -15.32 -5.01
N ILE A 62 -6.68 -14.46 -6.00
CA ILE A 62 -6.33 -13.04 -5.95
C ILE A 62 -7.62 -12.27 -6.19
N VAL A 63 -8.13 -11.63 -5.15
CA VAL A 63 -9.46 -11.03 -5.12
C VAL A 63 -9.34 -9.52 -4.97
N PRO A 64 -9.99 -8.72 -5.84
CA PRO A 64 -10.00 -7.28 -5.64
C PRO A 64 -10.78 -6.92 -4.38
N ILE A 65 -10.34 -5.85 -3.70
CA ILE A 65 -10.90 -5.49 -2.39
C ILE A 65 -12.42 -5.25 -2.46
N HIS A 66 -12.91 -4.69 -3.56
CA HIS A 66 -14.35 -4.40 -3.70
C HIS A 66 -15.21 -5.65 -3.89
N LYS A 67 -14.60 -6.81 -4.15
CA LYS A 67 -15.30 -8.09 -4.27
C LYS A 67 -15.03 -9.02 -3.09
N LEU A 68 -14.29 -8.53 -2.09
CA LEU A 68 -13.87 -9.37 -0.98
C LEU A 68 -15.06 -9.98 -0.22
N ASN A 69 -16.08 -9.18 0.09
CA ASN A 69 -17.23 -9.69 0.84
C ASN A 69 -17.99 -10.75 0.07
N GLN A 70 -18.18 -10.54 -1.22
CA GLN A 70 -18.83 -11.53 -2.08
C GLN A 70 -18.05 -12.85 -2.08
N PHE A 71 -16.73 -12.76 -2.22
CA PHE A 71 -15.86 -13.93 -2.20
C PHE A 71 -15.96 -14.69 -0.88
N LEU A 72 -15.93 -13.96 0.25
CA LEU A 72 -16.03 -14.57 1.57
C LEU A 72 -17.36 -15.27 1.77
N GLU A 73 -18.45 -14.66 1.34
CA GLU A 73 -19.78 -15.29 1.41
C GLU A 73 -19.82 -16.60 0.63
N GLU A 74 -19.33 -16.58 -0.60
CA GLU A 74 -19.34 -17.75 -1.48
C GLU A 74 -18.51 -18.91 -0.94
N HIS A 75 -17.52 -18.59 -0.11
CA HIS A 75 -16.62 -19.58 0.49
C HIS A 75 -16.97 -19.90 1.95
N GLY A 76 -18.12 -19.43 2.44
CA GLY A 76 -18.58 -19.74 3.78
C GLY A 76 -17.77 -19.09 4.89
N VAL A 77 -17.11 -17.97 4.61
CA VAL A 77 -16.32 -17.21 5.58
C VAL A 77 -17.11 -15.99 6.05
N PRO A 78 -17.04 -15.64 7.34
CA PRO A 78 -17.73 -14.45 7.83
C PRO A 78 -17.34 -13.19 7.06
N VAL A 79 -18.36 -12.40 6.70
CA VAL A 79 -18.18 -11.17 5.93
C VAL A 79 -17.72 -10.04 6.83
N LEU A 80 -16.77 -9.24 6.34
CA LEU A 80 -16.30 -8.05 7.04
C LEU A 80 -17.36 -6.96 6.93
N LYS A 81 -17.76 -6.40 8.08
CA LYS A 81 -18.79 -5.37 8.10
C LYS A 81 -18.24 -3.98 7.86
N LYS A 82 -16.96 -3.77 8.18
CA LYS A 82 -16.36 -2.44 8.19
C LYS A 82 -14.84 -2.55 8.09
N SER A 83 -14.23 -1.61 7.39
CA SER A 83 -12.78 -1.54 7.31
C SER A 83 -12.21 -1.08 8.66
N ALA A 84 -11.20 -1.79 9.16
CA ALA A 84 -10.59 -1.48 10.45
C ALA A 84 -9.74 -0.20 10.41
N ASN A 85 -9.20 0.15 9.25
CA ASN A 85 -8.25 1.26 9.10
C ASN A 85 -8.81 2.39 8.23
N GLU A 86 -10.11 2.54 8.22
CA GLU A 86 -10.74 3.58 7.42
C GLU A 86 -10.44 4.96 7.99
N THR A 87 -9.93 5.84 7.14
CA THR A 87 -9.61 7.22 7.49
C THR A 87 -10.89 8.05 7.48
N SER A 88 -11.12 8.84 8.55
CA SER A 88 -12.29 9.71 8.63
C SER A 88 -12.25 10.87 7.64
N VAL A 89 -11.06 11.34 7.31
CA VAL A 89 -10.85 12.38 6.31
C VAL A 89 -10.19 11.74 5.10
N LYS A 90 -10.83 11.87 3.94
CA LYS A 90 -10.33 11.31 2.70
C LYS A 90 -9.47 12.33 1.98
N PHE A 91 -8.29 11.88 1.53
CA PHE A 91 -7.42 12.65 0.67
C PHE A 91 -7.66 12.23 -0.78
N GLN A 92 -7.82 13.21 -1.66
CA GLN A 92 -7.96 12.93 -3.08
C GLN A 92 -6.77 13.51 -3.83
N LEU A 93 -6.01 12.64 -4.47
CA LEU A 93 -4.87 13.05 -5.26
C LEU A 93 -5.34 13.51 -6.63
N THR A 94 -5.07 14.78 -6.95
CA THR A 94 -5.49 15.38 -8.22
C THR A 94 -4.31 15.78 -9.11
N ASP A 95 -3.09 15.77 -8.60
CA ASP A 95 -1.91 16.10 -9.38
C ASP A 95 -1.60 14.96 -10.34
N TRP A 96 -1.78 15.21 -11.63
CA TRP A 96 -1.61 14.20 -12.67
C TRP A 96 -0.18 13.67 -12.74
N ASN A 97 0.81 14.51 -12.48
CA ASN A 97 2.21 14.09 -12.51
C ASN A 97 2.48 13.03 -11.44
N TYR A 98 1.93 13.21 -10.24
CA TYR A 98 2.05 12.22 -9.17
C TYR A 98 1.27 10.95 -9.48
N ILE A 99 0.10 11.09 -10.08
CA ILE A 99 -0.70 9.92 -10.46
C ILE A 99 0.07 9.05 -11.45
N GLU A 100 0.68 9.67 -12.46
CA GLU A 100 1.47 8.94 -13.44
C GLU A 100 2.71 8.30 -12.81
N GLU A 101 3.38 9.01 -11.94
CA GLU A 101 4.55 8.47 -11.24
C GLU A 101 4.18 7.27 -10.37
N ILE A 102 3.10 7.36 -9.63
CA ILE A 102 2.63 6.25 -8.78
C ILE A 102 2.30 5.03 -9.64
N ARG A 103 1.63 5.23 -10.76
CA ARG A 103 1.34 4.14 -11.68
C ARG A 103 2.61 3.46 -12.19
N GLU A 104 3.63 4.24 -12.50
CA GLU A 104 4.90 3.68 -12.96
C GLU A 104 5.62 2.94 -11.85
N LEU A 105 5.70 3.53 -10.67
CA LEU A 105 6.36 2.90 -9.52
C LEU A 105 5.70 1.59 -9.11
N TYR A 106 4.39 1.51 -9.22
CA TYR A 106 3.59 0.34 -8.81
C TYR A 106 3.03 -0.43 -10.01
N LYS A 107 3.68 -0.29 -11.15
CA LYS A 107 3.23 -0.92 -12.40
C LYS A 107 2.95 -2.41 -12.23
N ALA A 108 3.82 -3.12 -11.53
CA ALA A 108 3.66 -4.56 -11.31
C ALA A 108 2.36 -4.87 -10.55
N ASP A 109 1.93 -3.98 -9.64
CA ASP A 109 0.68 -4.17 -8.91
C ASP A 109 -0.54 -3.99 -9.82
N TYR A 110 -0.47 -3.06 -10.77
CA TYR A 110 -1.55 -2.88 -11.74
C TYR A 110 -1.63 -4.03 -12.73
N GLU A 111 -0.56 -4.78 -12.87
CA GLU A 111 -0.50 -5.94 -13.77
C GLU A 111 -0.85 -7.25 -13.07
N ILE A 112 -1.18 -7.22 -11.79
CA ILE A 112 -1.59 -8.42 -11.05
C ILE A 112 -2.84 -9.00 -11.70
N GLU A 113 -2.79 -10.29 -12.03
CA GLU A 113 -3.90 -10.99 -12.63
C GLU A 113 -4.88 -11.45 -11.56
N LEU A 114 -6.10 -10.96 -11.63
CA LEU A 114 -7.15 -11.30 -10.68
C LEU A 114 -7.78 -12.64 -11.04
N THR A 115 -8.13 -13.41 -10.00
CA THR A 115 -8.74 -14.73 -10.17
C THR A 115 -10.21 -14.77 -9.77
N TYR A 116 -10.79 -13.62 -9.44
CA TYR A 116 -12.18 -13.56 -8.99
C TYR A 116 -12.96 -12.41 -9.64
#